data_d263d5a3d35b37e744d060224f948be5
#
_entry.id   d263d5a3d35b37e744d060224f948be5
#
_cell.length_a   1.000
_cell.length_b   1.000
_cell.length_c   1.000
_cell.angle_alpha   90.00
_cell.angle_beta   90.00
_cell.angle_gamma   90.00
#
_symmetry.space_group_name_H-M   'P 1'
#
loop_
_entity.id
_entity.type
_entity.pdbx_description
1 polymer ?
#
loop_
_entity_poly.entity_id
_entity_poly.type
_entity_poly.pdbx_seq_one_letter_code
_entity_poly.pdbx_strand_id
1 'polypeptide(L)'
;MSQGANGTRPKAGADARARLIEIIKTRSFQSGREVKLASGRTSTYYFNMKPTMLDAEGSHLIATLILDAIEGLDADLIGGLEMGAVPLAAAVAAVSHTGARPINAFFVRKQAKEHGTKSLIEGLPNGDSLKGKRVVVVEDVTTTGGSAIKAAEAARSEGAEVVGVVTVIDRQEGAEEAFAAAKLKLTPILTLADFKD
;
A
#
# COMPACT_ATOMS: atom_id res chain seq x y z
N MET A 1 -9.31 10.66 34.17
CA MET A 1 -10.11 9.55 33.62
C MET A 1 -10.80 10.07 32.36
N SER A 2 -10.19 9.87 31.21
CA SER A 2 -10.77 10.28 29.92
C SER A 2 -11.41 9.03 29.31
N GLN A 3 -12.75 9.03 29.20
CA GLN A 3 -13.47 7.99 28.49
C GLN A 3 -13.15 8.17 27.00
N GLY A 4 -12.39 7.21 26.44
CA GLY A 4 -12.14 7.12 25.01
C GLY A 4 -13.47 6.88 24.29
N ALA A 5 -13.86 7.82 23.46
CA ALA A 5 -14.97 7.66 22.53
C ALA A 5 -14.65 6.47 21.61
N ASN A 6 -15.42 5.42 21.75
CA ASN A 6 -15.38 4.21 20.89
C ASN A 6 -16.05 4.55 19.55
N GLY A 7 -15.46 5.45 18.78
CA GLY A 7 -15.94 5.90 17.49
C GLY A 7 -15.43 4.99 16.39
N THR A 8 -16.26 4.08 15.89
CA THR A 8 -16.00 3.43 14.61
C THR A 8 -15.93 4.51 13.53
N ARG A 9 -14.81 4.58 12.83
CA ARG A 9 -14.66 5.46 11.66
C ARG A 9 -15.74 5.08 10.63
N PRO A 10 -16.51 6.04 10.07
CA PRO A 10 -17.42 5.73 8.98
C PRO A 10 -16.63 5.17 7.80
N LYS A 11 -17.14 4.10 7.17
CA LYS A 11 -16.53 3.54 5.95
C LYS A 11 -16.53 4.59 4.84
N ALA A 12 -15.47 4.58 4.04
CA ALA A 12 -15.42 5.37 2.83
C ALA A 12 -16.51 4.87 1.87
N GLY A 13 -17.51 5.68 1.61
CA GLY A 13 -18.59 5.34 0.69
C GLY A 13 -18.12 5.23 -0.78
N ALA A 14 -19.02 4.79 -1.66
CA ALA A 14 -18.80 4.78 -3.11
C ALA A 14 -18.30 6.14 -3.65
N ASP A 15 -18.72 7.23 -3.03
CA ASP A 15 -18.31 8.60 -3.38
C ASP A 15 -16.80 8.83 -3.20
N ALA A 16 -16.19 8.27 -2.14
CA ALA A 16 -14.74 8.40 -1.92
C ALA A 16 -13.93 7.69 -3.01
N ARG A 17 -14.41 6.51 -3.45
CA ARG A 17 -13.78 5.76 -4.54
C ARG A 17 -13.91 6.51 -5.88
N ALA A 18 -15.09 7.01 -6.20
CA ALA A 18 -15.34 7.81 -7.40
C ALA A 18 -14.48 9.08 -7.42
N ARG A 19 -14.41 9.77 -6.28
CA ARG A 19 -13.59 10.99 -6.14
C ARG A 19 -12.10 10.70 -6.31
N LEU A 20 -11.60 9.58 -5.76
CA LEU A 20 -10.20 9.18 -5.94
C LEU A 20 -9.89 8.89 -7.43
N ILE A 21 -10.79 8.26 -8.16
CA ILE A 21 -10.64 8.02 -9.62
C ILE A 21 -10.48 9.35 -10.37
N GLU A 22 -11.29 10.36 -10.08
CA GLU A 22 -11.18 11.69 -10.70
C GLU A 22 -9.82 12.33 -10.44
N ILE A 23 -9.35 12.31 -9.19
CA ILE A 23 -8.05 12.85 -8.81
C ILE A 23 -6.92 12.12 -9.55
N ILE A 24 -6.97 10.79 -9.61
CA ILE A 24 -5.95 10.00 -10.30
C ILE A 24 -5.99 10.27 -11.81
N LYS A 25 -7.18 10.34 -12.43
CA LYS A 25 -7.33 10.69 -13.86
C LYS A 25 -6.66 12.03 -14.18
N THR A 26 -6.81 12.99 -13.29
CA THR A 26 -6.28 14.35 -13.50
C THR A 26 -4.77 14.46 -13.21
N ARG A 27 -4.27 13.78 -12.18
CA ARG A 27 -2.91 14.02 -11.64
C ARG A 27 -1.91 12.94 -11.96
N SER A 28 -2.35 11.69 -12.11
CA SER A 28 -1.48 10.53 -12.06
C SER A 28 -1.61 9.55 -13.22
N PHE A 29 -2.68 9.65 -14.01
CA PHE A 29 -2.97 8.77 -15.12
C PHE A 29 -2.62 9.42 -16.46
N GLN A 30 -2.00 8.66 -17.35
CA GLN A 30 -1.70 9.04 -18.73
C GLN A 30 -2.10 7.91 -19.66
N SER A 31 -2.76 8.24 -20.78
CA SER A 31 -3.14 7.32 -21.83
C SER A 31 -2.72 7.83 -23.20
N GLY A 32 -2.63 6.92 -24.20
CA GLY A 32 -2.41 7.27 -25.60
C GLY A 32 -0.93 7.40 -26.02
N ARG A 33 0.04 7.32 -25.11
CA ARG A 33 1.49 7.23 -25.46
C ARG A 33 2.05 5.91 -24.99
N GLU A 34 2.85 5.28 -25.84
CA GLU A 34 3.60 4.10 -25.42
C GLU A 34 4.65 4.46 -24.37
N VAL A 35 4.57 3.81 -23.22
CA VAL A 35 5.53 3.94 -22.12
C VAL A 35 6.10 2.57 -21.81
N LYS A 36 7.43 2.46 -21.72
CA LYS A 36 8.10 1.25 -21.24
C LYS A 36 7.97 1.18 -19.72
N LEU A 37 7.36 0.13 -19.24
CA LEU A 37 7.14 -0.12 -17.81
C LEU A 37 8.41 -0.68 -17.15
N ALA A 38 8.45 -0.64 -15.82
CA ALA A 38 9.52 -1.26 -15.02
C ALA A 38 9.63 -2.78 -15.26
N SER A 39 8.54 -3.43 -15.66
CA SER A 39 8.49 -4.84 -16.08
C SER A 39 9.15 -5.11 -17.44
N GLY A 40 9.59 -4.06 -18.17
CA GLY A 40 10.12 -4.16 -19.54
C GLY A 40 9.06 -4.20 -20.63
N ARG A 41 7.79 -4.33 -20.30
CA ARG A 41 6.67 -4.32 -21.27
C ARG A 41 6.34 -2.90 -21.70
N THR A 42 5.81 -2.75 -22.91
CA THR A 42 5.24 -1.48 -23.41
C THR A 42 3.75 -1.43 -23.09
N SER A 43 3.28 -0.29 -22.66
CA SER A 43 1.86 -0.04 -22.41
C SER A 43 1.46 1.35 -22.86
N THR A 44 0.21 1.49 -23.29
CA THR A 44 -0.40 2.79 -23.60
C THR A 44 -1.00 3.47 -22.36
N TYR A 45 -0.97 2.81 -21.22
CA TYR A 45 -1.46 3.31 -19.93
C TYR A 45 -0.30 3.41 -18.95
N TYR A 46 -0.17 4.57 -18.30
CA TYR A 46 0.86 4.81 -17.31
C TYR A 46 0.29 5.49 -16.07
N PHE A 47 0.69 5.02 -14.89
CA PHE A 47 0.33 5.60 -13.60
C PHE A 47 1.58 6.11 -12.89
N ASN A 48 1.64 7.41 -12.65
CA ASN A 48 2.58 7.99 -11.69
C ASN A 48 1.81 8.43 -10.45
N MET A 49 1.77 7.59 -9.45
CA MET A 49 0.93 7.84 -8.27
C MET A 49 1.47 8.92 -7.33
N LYS A 50 2.73 9.34 -7.49
CA LYS A 50 3.33 10.35 -6.59
C LYS A 50 2.52 11.64 -6.48
N PRO A 51 2.03 12.27 -7.57
CA PRO A 51 1.21 13.48 -7.46
C PRO A 51 -0.07 13.29 -6.66
N THR A 52 -0.74 12.13 -6.76
CA THR A 52 -1.95 11.83 -5.99
C THR A 52 -1.62 11.46 -4.54
N MET A 53 -0.58 10.65 -4.31
CA MET A 53 -0.17 10.24 -2.97
C MET A 53 0.36 11.39 -2.10
N LEU A 54 0.85 12.46 -2.73
CA LEU A 54 1.37 13.66 -2.05
C LEU A 54 0.38 14.84 -2.07
N ASP A 55 -0.80 14.66 -2.65
CA ASP A 55 -1.92 15.58 -2.56
C ASP A 55 -2.70 15.33 -1.26
N ALA A 56 -3.14 16.38 -0.58
CA ALA A 56 -3.79 16.25 0.72
C ALA A 56 -5.10 15.43 0.65
N GLU A 57 -5.96 15.72 -0.36
CA GLU A 57 -7.22 14.99 -0.56
C GLU A 57 -6.96 13.57 -1.07
N GLY A 58 -6.09 13.43 -2.07
CA GLY A 58 -5.72 12.12 -2.64
C GLY A 58 -5.12 11.18 -1.62
N SER A 59 -4.17 11.68 -0.82
CA SER A 59 -3.53 10.93 0.27
C SER A 59 -4.54 10.47 1.33
N HIS A 60 -5.45 11.36 1.74
CA HIS A 60 -6.51 11.05 2.72
C HIS A 60 -7.47 9.98 2.19
N LEU A 61 -7.94 10.12 0.96
CA LEU A 61 -8.86 9.14 0.34
C LEU A 61 -8.21 7.77 0.19
N ILE A 62 -6.97 7.71 -0.28
CA ILE A 62 -6.21 6.45 -0.39
C ILE A 62 -6.10 5.79 0.98
N ALA A 63 -5.66 6.53 2.00
CA ALA A 63 -5.48 5.99 3.34
C ALA A 63 -6.79 5.47 3.93
N THR A 64 -7.89 6.20 3.71
CA THR A 64 -9.23 5.82 4.18
C THR A 64 -9.70 4.52 3.53
N LEU A 65 -9.55 4.40 2.21
CA LEU A 65 -9.93 3.19 1.47
C LEU A 65 -9.04 1.98 1.81
N ILE A 66 -7.74 2.20 2.06
CA ILE A 66 -6.86 1.13 2.54
C ILE A 66 -7.32 0.64 3.92
N LEU A 67 -7.63 1.54 4.85
CA LEU A 67 -8.14 1.17 6.17
C LEU A 67 -9.43 0.36 6.10
N ASP A 68 -10.33 0.67 5.17
CA ASP A 68 -11.54 -0.12 4.94
C ASP A 68 -11.20 -1.51 4.36
N ALA A 69 -10.25 -1.58 3.43
CA ALA A 69 -9.84 -2.84 2.80
C ALA A 69 -9.15 -3.81 3.77
N ILE A 70 -8.48 -3.30 4.81
CA ILE A 70 -7.79 -4.11 5.82
C ILE A 70 -8.65 -4.36 7.07
N GLU A 71 -9.88 -3.86 7.11
CA GLU A 71 -10.80 -4.13 8.21
C GLU A 71 -10.97 -5.65 8.40
N GLY A 72 -10.77 -6.13 9.62
CA GLY A 72 -10.87 -7.57 9.94
C GLY A 72 -9.60 -8.40 9.67
N LEU A 73 -8.54 -7.83 9.11
CA LEU A 73 -7.26 -8.55 8.95
C LEU A 73 -6.44 -8.62 10.23
N ASP A 74 -6.84 -7.90 11.29
CA ASP A 74 -6.12 -7.85 12.57
C ASP A 74 -4.62 -7.53 12.43
N ALA A 75 -4.29 -6.59 11.54
CA ALA A 75 -2.93 -6.19 11.31
C ALA A 75 -2.39 -5.29 12.44
N ASP A 76 -1.14 -5.52 12.84
CA ASP A 76 -0.41 -4.70 13.82
C ASP A 76 0.30 -3.53 13.13
N LEU A 77 0.83 -3.76 11.92
CA LEU A 77 1.59 -2.77 11.15
C LEU A 77 1.22 -2.83 9.67
N ILE A 78 1.49 -1.71 9.00
CA ILE A 78 1.34 -1.57 7.55
C ILE A 78 2.63 -1.05 6.94
N GLY A 79 3.05 -1.57 5.79
CA GLY A 79 4.27 -1.11 5.14
C GLY A 79 4.44 -1.71 3.76
N GLY A 80 5.61 -1.46 3.13
CA GLY A 80 5.91 -1.97 1.80
C GLY A 80 7.23 -1.48 1.27
N LEU A 81 7.53 -1.76 0.01
CA LEU A 81 8.83 -1.43 -0.59
C LEU A 81 8.95 0.08 -0.88
N GLU A 82 10.08 0.69 -0.49
CA GLU A 82 10.37 2.07 -0.88
C GLU A 82 10.43 2.23 -2.40
N MET A 83 10.08 3.39 -2.98
CA MET A 83 9.50 4.60 -2.38
C MET A 83 7.97 4.60 -2.40
N GLY A 84 7.32 3.79 -3.28
CA GLY A 84 5.86 3.87 -3.50
C GLY A 84 5.05 3.64 -2.22
N ALA A 85 5.44 2.67 -1.42
CA ALA A 85 4.73 2.33 -0.18
C ALA A 85 4.93 3.35 0.95
N VAL A 86 6.02 4.12 0.97
CA VAL A 86 6.34 5.02 2.11
C VAL A 86 5.26 6.07 2.36
N PRO A 87 4.85 6.89 1.36
CA PRO A 87 3.77 7.86 1.57
C PRO A 87 2.44 7.20 1.89
N LEU A 88 2.14 6.02 1.33
CA LEU A 88 0.92 5.28 1.62
C LEU A 88 0.86 4.85 3.10
N ALA A 89 1.90 4.17 3.57
CA ALA A 89 1.99 3.67 4.94
C ALA A 89 1.94 4.82 5.96
N ALA A 90 2.64 5.93 5.69
CA ALA A 90 2.62 7.12 6.53
C ALA A 90 1.22 7.75 6.60
N ALA A 91 0.53 7.88 5.46
CA ALA A 91 -0.82 8.43 5.41
C ALA A 91 -1.82 7.53 6.17
N VAL A 92 -1.73 6.20 5.98
CA VAL A 92 -2.58 5.25 6.70
C VAL A 92 -2.35 5.34 8.21
N ALA A 93 -1.10 5.39 8.67
CA ALA A 93 -0.80 5.53 10.09
C ALA A 93 -1.39 6.83 10.66
N ALA A 94 -1.21 7.97 9.96
CA ALA A 94 -1.74 9.26 10.38
C ALA A 94 -3.28 9.26 10.45
N VAL A 95 -3.97 8.76 9.43
CA VAL A 95 -5.44 8.71 9.38
C VAL A 95 -5.99 7.73 10.41
N SER A 96 -5.32 6.60 10.64
CA SER A 96 -5.75 5.59 11.60
C SER A 96 -5.75 6.08 13.06
N HIS A 97 -4.91 7.09 13.37
CA HIS A 97 -4.76 7.62 14.74
C HIS A 97 -6.08 8.14 15.33
N THR A 98 -6.95 8.69 14.51
CA THR A 98 -8.28 9.19 14.94
C THR A 98 -9.34 8.10 14.97
N GLY A 99 -9.02 6.87 14.57
CA GLY A 99 -9.93 5.74 14.58
C GLY A 99 -9.83 4.90 15.86
N ALA A 100 -10.69 3.88 15.95
CA ALA A 100 -10.73 2.97 17.11
C ALA A 100 -9.48 2.07 17.21
N ARG A 101 -8.77 1.85 16.12
CA ARG A 101 -7.61 0.96 16.06
C ARG A 101 -6.46 1.60 15.26
N PRO A 102 -5.59 2.39 15.90
CA PRO A 102 -4.41 2.93 15.25
C PRO A 102 -3.47 1.81 14.76
N ILE A 103 -2.91 1.98 13.57
CA ILE A 103 -1.94 1.05 12.98
C ILE A 103 -0.64 1.79 12.70
N ASN A 104 0.50 1.25 13.15
CA ASN A 104 1.80 1.84 12.90
C ASN A 104 2.35 1.44 11.55
N ALA A 105 3.29 2.24 11.02
CA ALA A 105 3.89 2.03 9.72
C ALA A 105 5.34 1.57 9.80
N PHE A 106 5.77 0.80 8.81
CA PHE A 106 7.16 0.49 8.51
C PHE A 106 7.41 0.63 7.00
N PHE A 107 8.64 0.55 6.55
CA PHE A 107 8.93 0.36 5.13
C PHE A 107 10.12 -0.58 4.92
N VAL A 108 10.17 -1.14 3.72
CA VAL A 108 11.23 -2.05 3.29
C VAL A 108 12.13 -1.31 2.31
N ARG A 109 13.42 -1.31 2.57
CA ARG A 109 14.43 -0.73 1.67
C ARG A 109 14.69 -1.65 0.49
N LYS A 110 15.03 -1.05 -0.65
CA LYS A 110 15.48 -1.81 -1.83
C LYS A 110 16.85 -2.47 -1.63
N GLN A 111 17.69 -1.84 -0.80
CA GLN A 111 19.04 -2.30 -0.48
C GLN A 111 19.33 -2.11 1.01
N ALA A 112 20.08 -3.04 1.59
CA ALA A 112 20.55 -2.92 2.96
C ALA A 112 21.48 -1.70 3.14
N LYS A 113 21.54 -1.18 4.38
CA LYS A 113 22.49 -0.12 4.72
C LYS A 113 23.94 -0.64 4.58
N GLU A 114 24.83 0.20 4.09
CA GLU A 114 26.27 -0.10 4.05
C GLU A 114 26.88 -0.14 5.47
N HIS A 115 26.29 0.65 6.41
CA HIS A 115 26.72 0.76 7.80
C HIS A 115 25.53 0.57 8.76
N GLY A 116 25.72 -0.13 9.88
CA GLY A 116 24.72 -0.38 10.91
C GLY A 116 24.06 -1.75 10.80
N THR A 117 22.80 -1.86 11.24
CA THR A 117 22.02 -3.09 11.12
C THR A 117 21.75 -3.39 9.64
N LYS A 118 22.04 -4.62 9.20
CA LYS A 118 21.78 -5.05 7.82
C LYS A 118 20.29 -5.28 7.52
N SER A 119 19.39 -4.96 8.47
CA SER A 119 17.95 -5.10 8.26
C SER A 119 17.47 -4.19 7.12
N LEU A 120 16.59 -4.73 6.31
CA LEU A 120 15.87 -3.97 5.27
C LEU A 120 14.68 -3.20 5.85
N ILE A 121 14.26 -3.50 7.08
CA ILE A 121 13.09 -2.90 7.73
C ILE A 121 13.48 -1.60 8.41
N GLU A 122 12.68 -0.56 8.20
CA GLU A 122 12.84 0.77 8.78
C GLU A 122 11.51 1.27 9.33
N GLY A 123 11.56 2.25 10.26
CA GLY A 123 10.39 2.90 10.82
C GLY A 123 9.91 2.32 12.15
N LEU A 124 10.54 1.25 12.63
CA LEU A 124 10.22 0.69 13.95
C LEU A 124 10.93 1.46 15.06
N PRO A 125 10.34 1.59 16.28
CA PRO A 125 11.02 2.09 17.46
C PRO A 125 12.29 1.27 17.77
N ASN A 126 13.26 1.90 18.45
CA ASN A 126 14.49 1.22 18.84
C ASN A 126 14.21 -0.01 19.71
N GLY A 127 14.74 -1.15 19.31
CA GLY A 127 14.55 -2.42 19.99
C GLY A 127 13.33 -3.21 19.55
N ASP A 128 12.44 -2.64 18.73
CA ASP A 128 11.31 -3.34 18.16
C ASP A 128 11.69 -4.12 16.90
N SER A 129 10.90 -5.14 16.61
CA SER A 129 11.06 -5.97 15.41
C SER A 129 9.70 -6.39 14.85
N LEU A 130 9.71 -6.93 13.63
CA LEU A 130 8.50 -7.50 13.03
C LEU A 130 8.16 -8.91 13.55
N LYS A 131 9.02 -9.50 14.40
CA LYS A 131 8.84 -10.89 14.88
C LYS A 131 7.50 -11.08 15.59
N GLY A 132 6.70 -12.01 15.09
CA GLY A 132 5.38 -12.34 15.62
C GLY A 132 4.30 -11.28 15.33
N LYS A 133 4.61 -10.22 14.56
CA LYS A 133 3.66 -9.21 14.16
C LYS A 133 2.88 -9.62 12.91
N ARG A 134 1.62 -9.24 12.85
CA ARG A 134 0.75 -9.38 11.69
C ARG A 134 0.84 -8.11 10.85
N VAL A 135 1.29 -8.22 9.61
CA VAL A 135 1.55 -7.06 8.78
C VAL A 135 0.76 -7.10 7.46
N VAL A 136 0.32 -5.92 7.02
CA VAL A 136 -0.22 -5.71 5.67
C VAL A 136 0.85 -5.03 4.82
N VAL A 137 1.06 -5.56 3.62
CA VAL A 137 1.91 -4.92 2.62
C VAL A 137 1.07 -4.02 1.73
N VAL A 138 1.57 -2.80 1.47
CA VAL A 138 0.93 -1.84 0.53
C VAL A 138 1.82 -1.56 -0.66
N GLU A 139 1.17 -1.34 -1.82
CA GLU A 139 1.81 -0.98 -3.09
C GLU A 139 1.01 0.13 -3.76
N ASP A 140 1.66 1.05 -4.46
CA ASP A 140 0.97 2.10 -5.21
C ASP A 140 0.39 1.58 -6.53
N VAL A 141 1.17 0.86 -7.33
CA VAL A 141 0.74 0.27 -8.60
C VAL A 141 1.30 -1.14 -8.75
N THR A 142 0.43 -2.11 -8.82
CA THR A 142 0.80 -3.50 -9.11
C THR A 142 0.74 -3.76 -10.62
N THR A 143 1.86 -4.23 -11.19
CA THR A 143 1.94 -4.79 -12.55
C THR A 143 2.10 -6.31 -12.48
N THR A 144 3.28 -6.77 -12.09
CA THR A 144 3.63 -8.19 -11.91
C THR A 144 3.69 -8.61 -10.44
N GLY A 145 3.52 -7.67 -9.51
CA GLY A 145 3.56 -7.95 -8.06
C GLY A 145 4.97 -8.06 -7.44
N GLY A 146 6.02 -7.92 -8.22
CA GLY A 146 7.39 -8.17 -7.74
C GLY A 146 7.84 -7.30 -6.57
N SER A 147 7.44 -6.02 -6.50
CA SER A 147 7.76 -5.13 -5.39
C SER A 147 7.08 -5.55 -4.09
N ALA A 148 5.77 -5.81 -4.15
CA ALA A 148 5.01 -6.23 -2.99
C ALA A 148 5.46 -7.60 -2.47
N ILE A 149 5.79 -8.55 -3.38
CA ILE A 149 6.33 -9.86 -3.01
C ILE A 149 7.67 -9.71 -2.29
N LYS A 150 8.60 -8.89 -2.80
CA LYS A 150 9.88 -8.59 -2.12
C LYS A 150 9.67 -8.01 -0.73
N ALA A 151 8.72 -7.07 -0.58
CA ALA A 151 8.40 -6.51 0.72
C ALA A 151 7.85 -7.56 1.68
N ALA A 152 6.96 -8.43 1.20
CA ALA A 152 6.41 -9.52 1.99
C ALA A 152 7.48 -10.54 2.43
N GLU A 153 8.40 -10.90 1.53
CA GLU A 153 9.51 -11.79 1.83
C GLU A 153 10.46 -11.19 2.88
N ALA A 154 10.80 -9.89 2.75
CA ALA A 154 11.61 -9.19 3.73
C ALA A 154 10.92 -9.15 5.11
N ALA A 155 9.61 -8.87 5.16
CA ALA A 155 8.87 -8.89 6.41
C ALA A 155 8.83 -10.30 7.03
N ARG A 156 8.59 -11.34 6.22
CA ARG A 156 8.62 -12.74 6.67
C ARG A 156 9.98 -13.17 7.18
N SER A 157 11.07 -12.72 6.55
CA SER A 157 12.44 -13.02 7.02
C SER A 157 12.76 -12.43 8.39
N GLU A 158 12.09 -11.34 8.77
CA GLU A 158 12.15 -10.74 10.11
C GLU A 158 11.10 -11.34 11.08
N GLY A 159 10.42 -12.42 10.67
CA GLY A 159 9.50 -13.18 11.51
C GLY A 159 8.07 -12.64 11.56
N ALA A 160 7.67 -11.79 10.63
CA ALA A 160 6.29 -11.33 10.52
C ALA A 160 5.38 -12.36 9.85
N GLU A 161 4.09 -12.32 10.21
CA GLU A 161 3.01 -12.92 9.45
C GLU A 161 2.44 -11.87 8.47
N VAL A 162 2.60 -12.08 7.16
CA VAL A 162 1.99 -11.21 6.15
C VAL A 162 0.57 -11.65 5.91
N VAL A 163 -0.41 -10.87 6.39
CA VAL A 163 -1.84 -11.20 6.39
C VAL A 163 -2.59 -10.73 5.13
N GLY A 164 -1.96 -9.91 4.31
CA GLY A 164 -2.51 -9.45 3.04
C GLY A 164 -1.63 -8.45 2.32
N VAL A 165 -1.95 -8.21 1.06
CA VAL A 165 -1.38 -7.16 0.23
C VAL A 165 -2.51 -6.27 -0.27
N VAL A 166 -2.38 -4.96 -0.12
CA VAL A 166 -3.31 -3.98 -0.67
C VAL A 166 -2.58 -3.13 -1.69
N THR A 167 -3.12 -3.03 -2.89
CA THR A 167 -2.60 -2.13 -3.92
C THR A 167 -3.60 -1.02 -4.21
N VAL A 168 -3.11 0.21 -4.44
CA VAL A 168 -3.99 1.29 -4.84
C VAL A 168 -4.52 1.03 -6.24
N ILE A 169 -3.66 0.63 -7.18
CA ILE A 169 -4.06 0.29 -8.55
C ILE A 169 -3.50 -1.07 -8.94
N ASP A 170 -4.38 -2.00 -9.26
CA ASP A 170 -4.02 -3.24 -9.97
C ASP A 170 -4.17 -3.02 -11.47
N ARG A 171 -3.09 -3.20 -12.20
CA ARG A 171 -3.09 -3.10 -13.67
C ARG A 171 -3.63 -4.33 -14.37
N GLN A 172 -3.87 -5.41 -13.62
CA GLN A 172 -4.37 -6.69 -14.14
C GLN A 172 -3.44 -7.27 -15.24
N GLU A 173 -2.12 -7.17 -15.03
CA GLU A 173 -1.09 -7.61 -15.97
C GLU A 173 -0.39 -8.92 -15.53
N GLY A 174 -1.12 -9.81 -14.85
CA GLY A 174 -0.64 -11.15 -14.50
C GLY A 174 0.04 -11.24 -13.14
N ALA A 175 -0.31 -10.38 -12.19
CA ALA A 175 0.18 -10.46 -10.81
C ALA A 175 -0.44 -11.63 -10.02
N GLU A 176 -1.64 -12.08 -10.38
CA GLU A 176 -2.40 -13.10 -9.63
C GLU A 176 -1.61 -14.39 -9.40
N GLU A 177 -0.98 -14.92 -10.48
CA GLU A 177 -0.20 -16.16 -10.40
C GLU A 177 1.01 -15.99 -9.46
N ALA A 178 1.69 -14.84 -9.54
CA ALA A 178 2.85 -14.55 -8.70
C ALA A 178 2.45 -14.42 -7.22
N PHE A 179 1.32 -13.76 -6.93
CA PHE A 179 0.79 -13.67 -5.56
C PHE A 179 0.31 -15.03 -5.04
N ALA A 180 -0.35 -15.85 -5.87
CA ALA A 180 -0.76 -17.19 -5.49
C ALA A 180 0.45 -18.07 -5.14
N ALA A 181 1.50 -18.04 -5.97
CA ALA A 181 2.75 -18.76 -5.71
C ALA A 181 3.43 -18.30 -4.42
N ALA A 182 3.38 -16.99 -4.12
CA ALA A 182 3.91 -16.41 -2.89
C ALA A 182 2.99 -16.61 -1.67
N LYS A 183 1.83 -17.26 -1.82
CA LYS A 183 0.80 -17.44 -0.79
C LYS A 183 0.36 -16.09 -0.19
N LEU A 184 0.11 -15.13 -1.04
CA LEU A 184 -0.35 -13.79 -0.70
C LEU A 184 -1.72 -13.54 -1.34
N LYS A 185 -2.60 -12.87 -0.60
CA LYS A 185 -3.89 -12.38 -1.12
C LYS A 185 -3.74 -10.91 -1.49
N LEU A 186 -3.99 -10.59 -2.78
CA LEU A 186 -4.06 -9.21 -3.25
C LEU A 186 -5.48 -8.68 -3.09
N THR A 187 -5.59 -7.46 -2.56
CA THR A 187 -6.84 -6.68 -2.49
C THR A 187 -6.60 -5.33 -3.18
N PRO A 188 -7.07 -5.13 -4.42
CA PRO A 188 -6.96 -3.84 -5.09
C PRO A 188 -8.03 -2.87 -4.58
N ILE A 189 -7.65 -1.60 -4.43
CA ILE A 189 -8.59 -0.49 -4.22
C ILE A 189 -9.25 -0.13 -5.56
N LEU A 190 -8.45 0.02 -6.59
CA LEU A 190 -8.84 0.31 -7.96
C LEU A 190 -8.13 -0.64 -8.93
N THR A 191 -8.69 -0.78 -10.13
CA THR A 191 -8.10 -1.57 -11.21
C THR A 191 -7.89 -0.70 -12.45
N LEU A 192 -7.11 -1.17 -13.42
CA LEU A 192 -6.97 -0.50 -14.71
C LEU A 192 -8.33 -0.32 -15.42
N ALA A 193 -9.30 -1.22 -15.19
CA ALA A 193 -10.62 -1.13 -15.78
C ALA A 193 -11.38 0.14 -15.35
N ASP A 194 -11.11 0.69 -14.15
CA ASP A 194 -11.73 1.94 -13.66
C ASP A 194 -11.29 3.20 -14.44
N PHE A 195 -10.27 3.08 -15.30
CA PHE A 195 -9.66 4.18 -16.05
C PHE A 195 -9.80 4.03 -17.57
N LYS A 196 -10.34 2.93 -18.03
CA LYS A 196 -10.66 2.71 -19.44
C LYS A 196 -12.06 3.26 -19.72
N ASP A 197 -12.18 4.03 -20.78
CA ASP A 197 -13.46 4.48 -21.32
C ASP A 197 -14.17 3.32 -22.00
#